data_66f6c409e6815d3eaa36a310a223e7b1
#
_entry.id   66f6c409e6815d3eaa36a310a223e7b1
#
_cell.length_a   1.000
_cell.length_b   1.000
_cell.length_c   1.000
_cell.angle_alpha   90.00
_cell.angle_beta   90.00
_cell.angle_gamma   90.00
#
_symmetry.space_group_name_H-M   'P 1'
#
loop_
_entity.id
_entity.type
_entity.pdbx_description
1 polymer ?
#
loop_
_entity_poly.entity_id
_entity_poly.type
_entity_poly.pdbx_seq_one_letter_code
_entity_poly.pdbx_strand_id
1 'polypeptide(L)'
;VESWIDDELQSMPRAAHPPRRRALVGITLAVIAGTATGICAKVSAVWFLGVGAFLLLPLFVLVQHRWSVGLLMVATFCLVAAHARLATGGRSALSLAAHMARPMEYLHFVAVATEDAVPQPPRAGRADGWVMMARVEGLNRDGQWRRVDDRLRIVIRGGAPAHGRLPRYGERWRMRGLVRANVPRRTGLFTLPENEAIVDSDRLTFVDDGRGNPLVAWCMKQRHACREILGRGLEDFPDQRGVVQSLLMGYRADLPRALRRDFAATGTVHIFAISGAHVGMVTVLIIGTLRAMGLPLTWWFPFLAPLLVLYTITTGAATSAIRACIMALLALAAPFFKRRSDAISTLFAAALVILLFAPAQLGDLGFLLSFSAVAG
;
A
#
# COMPACT_ATOMS: atom_id res chain seq x y z
N VAL A 1 21.32 12.13 18.77
CA VAL A 1 19.83 12.15 18.66
C VAL A 1 19.23 11.16 19.66
N GLU A 2 19.73 9.91 19.75
CA GLU A 2 19.24 8.92 20.71
C GLU A 2 19.45 9.35 22.17
N SER A 3 20.62 9.87 22.52
CA SER A 3 20.94 10.28 23.89
C SER A 3 20.01 11.37 24.44
N TRP A 4 19.54 12.27 23.61
CA TRP A 4 18.68 13.37 24.02
C TRP A 4 17.20 12.97 24.14
N ILE A 5 16.73 12.09 23.25
CA ILE A 5 15.39 11.47 23.39
C ILE A 5 15.34 10.67 24.70
N ASP A 6 16.43 10.00 25.05
CA ASP A 6 16.56 9.26 26.30
C ASP A 6 16.59 10.18 27.52
N ASP A 7 17.26 11.34 27.48
CA ASP A 7 17.31 12.30 28.59
C ASP A 7 15.93 12.94 28.84
N GLU A 8 15.21 13.32 27.80
CA GLU A 8 13.86 13.91 27.96
C GLU A 8 12.81 12.87 28.34
N LEU A 9 12.97 11.60 27.88
CA LEU A 9 12.16 10.48 28.31
C LEU A 9 12.48 10.04 29.76
N GLN A 10 13.72 10.24 30.22
CA GLN A 10 14.10 9.98 31.62
C GLN A 10 13.58 11.05 32.59
N SER A 11 13.37 12.27 32.12
CA SER A 11 12.78 13.36 32.92
C SER A 11 11.27 13.21 33.15
N MET A 12 10.60 12.30 32.41
CA MET A 12 9.19 11.99 32.66
C MET A 12 9.04 11.16 33.94
N PRO A 13 8.04 11.48 34.82
CA PRO A 13 7.86 10.76 36.09
C PRO A 13 7.69 9.26 35.83
N ARG A 14 8.57 8.48 36.44
CA ARG A 14 8.55 7.01 36.39
C ARG A 14 7.33 6.51 37.16
N ALA A 15 6.20 6.36 36.50
CA ALA A 15 5.11 5.59 37.07
C ALA A 15 5.59 4.13 37.17
N ALA A 16 5.79 3.64 38.39
CA ALA A 16 6.06 2.25 38.69
C ALA A 16 4.83 1.41 38.31
N HIS A 17 4.78 0.94 37.07
CA HIS A 17 3.76 -0.02 36.66
C HIS A 17 4.35 -1.43 36.63
N PRO A 18 3.59 -2.44 37.14
CA PRO A 18 3.99 -3.84 37.01
C PRO A 18 4.24 -4.18 35.53
N PRO A 19 5.03 -5.24 35.23
CA PRO A 19 5.37 -5.62 33.85
C PRO A 19 4.07 -5.83 33.09
N ARG A 20 3.73 -4.86 32.24
CA ARG A 20 2.53 -4.92 31.42
C ARG A 20 2.68 -6.12 30.50
N ARG A 21 1.83 -7.12 30.69
CA ARG A 21 1.65 -8.17 29.70
C ARG A 21 1.45 -7.46 28.36
N ARG A 22 2.29 -7.78 27.40
CA ARG A 22 2.25 -7.21 26.05
C ARG A 22 1.02 -7.73 25.31
N ALA A 23 -0.16 -7.31 25.75
CA ALA A 23 -1.45 -7.76 25.22
C ALA A 23 -1.53 -7.51 23.71
N LEU A 24 -0.91 -6.42 23.24
CA LEU A 24 -0.87 -6.05 21.83
C LEU A 24 -0.13 -7.09 20.99
N VAL A 25 0.92 -7.71 21.50
CA VAL A 25 1.64 -8.79 20.82
C VAL A 25 0.73 -9.98 20.58
N GLY A 26 0.00 -10.42 21.61
CA GLY A 26 -0.94 -11.54 21.47
C GLY A 26 -2.05 -11.26 20.47
N ILE A 27 -2.64 -10.07 20.52
CA ILE A 27 -3.70 -9.65 19.58
C ILE A 27 -3.13 -9.63 18.14
N THR A 28 -1.95 -9.09 17.94
CA THR A 28 -1.35 -9.04 16.59
C THR A 28 -1.00 -10.43 16.08
N LEU A 29 -0.52 -11.33 16.92
CA LEU A 29 -0.30 -12.73 16.53
C LEU A 29 -1.61 -13.42 16.12
N ALA A 30 -2.71 -13.16 16.83
CA ALA A 30 -4.04 -13.65 16.47
C ALA A 30 -4.50 -13.06 15.12
N VAL A 31 -4.20 -11.79 14.86
CA VAL A 31 -4.47 -11.14 13.56
C VAL A 31 -3.65 -11.76 12.43
N ILE A 32 -2.35 -11.98 12.64
CA ILE A 32 -1.47 -12.62 11.64
C ILE A 32 -1.99 -14.02 11.30
N ALA A 33 -2.26 -14.85 12.33
CA ALA A 33 -2.78 -16.19 12.15
C ALA A 33 -4.17 -16.19 11.48
N GLY A 34 -5.07 -15.29 11.89
CA GLY A 34 -6.39 -15.12 11.29
C GLY A 34 -6.32 -14.69 9.83
N THR A 35 -5.44 -13.75 9.50
CA THR A 35 -5.21 -13.30 8.13
C THR A 35 -4.70 -14.44 7.24
N ALA A 36 -3.70 -15.18 7.70
CA ALA A 36 -3.17 -16.33 6.96
C ALA A 36 -4.24 -17.38 6.72
N THR A 37 -5.02 -17.73 7.76
CA THR A 37 -6.11 -18.70 7.66
C THR A 37 -7.21 -18.21 6.71
N GLY A 38 -7.61 -16.95 6.78
CA GLY A 38 -8.63 -16.37 5.91
C GLY A 38 -8.22 -16.37 4.44
N ILE A 39 -6.93 -16.17 4.15
CA ILE A 39 -6.41 -16.22 2.76
C ILE A 39 -6.31 -17.67 2.27
N CYS A 40 -5.80 -18.59 3.08
CA CYS A 40 -5.48 -19.96 2.67
C CYS A 40 -6.68 -20.93 2.76
N ALA A 41 -7.56 -20.77 3.75
CA ALA A 41 -8.65 -21.69 3.99
C ALA A 41 -9.76 -21.56 2.93
N LYS A 42 -10.30 -22.67 2.49
CA LYS A 42 -11.46 -22.73 1.56
C LYS A 42 -12.81 -22.58 2.31
N VAL A 43 -12.79 -22.21 3.59
CA VAL A 43 -13.98 -22.05 4.44
C VAL A 43 -14.66 -20.72 4.13
N SER A 44 -16.00 -20.68 4.19
CA SER A 44 -16.75 -19.45 3.92
C SER A 44 -16.52 -18.38 5.01
N ALA A 45 -16.51 -17.09 4.62
CA ALA A 45 -16.37 -15.97 5.55
C ALA A 45 -17.49 -15.94 6.59
N VAL A 46 -18.68 -16.40 6.22
CA VAL A 46 -19.87 -16.46 7.11
C VAL A 46 -19.61 -17.35 8.34
N TRP A 47 -18.90 -18.45 8.14
CA TRP A 47 -18.52 -19.35 9.25
C TRP A 47 -17.62 -18.64 10.26
N PHE A 48 -16.60 -17.95 9.78
CA PHE A 48 -15.69 -17.18 10.64
C PHE A 48 -16.41 -16.01 11.33
N LEU A 49 -17.32 -15.32 10.64
CA LEU A 49 -18.14 -14.25 11.24
C LEU A 49 -19.05 -14.82 12.33
N GLY A 50 -19.73 -15.93 12.09
CA GLY A 50 -20.62 -16.57 13.05
C GLY A 50 -19.89 -17.00 14.31
N VAL A 51 -18.76 -17.68 14.18
CA VAL A 51 -17.94 -18.11 15.33
C VAL A 51 -17.36 -16.91 16.08
N GLY A 52 -16.85 -15.91 15.38
CA GLY A 52 -16.31 -14.71 15.99
C GLY A 52 -17.35 -13.92 16.78
N ALA A 53 -18.53 -13.72 16.21
CA ALA A 53 -19.66 -13.06 16.88
C ALA A 53 -20.16 -13.86 18.10
N PHE A 54 -20.27 -15.18 17.98
CA PHE A 54 -20.66 -16.06 19.07
C PHE A 54 -19.69 -15.96 20.26
N LEU A 55 -18.39 -15.88 20.01
CA LEU A 55 -17.36 -15.77 21.05
C LEU A 55 -17.32 -14.39 21.71
N LEU A 56 -17.85 -13.34 21.06
CA LEU A 56 -17.98 -12.02 21.67
C LEU A 56 -19.13 -11.92 22.68
N LEU A 57 -20.19 -12.74 22.54
CA LEU A 57 -21.33 -12.74 23.47
C LEU A 57 -20.94 -13.03 24.94
N PRO A 58 -20.20 -14.10 25.27
CA PRO A 58 -19.78 -14.37 26.62
C PRO A 58 -18.72 -13.38 27.14
N LEU A 59 -17.99 -12.69 26.26
CA LEU A 59 -16.99 -11.70 26.63
C LEU A 59 -17.63 -10.55 27.43
N PHE A 60 -18.85 -10.13 27.08
CA PHE A 60 -19.58 -9.06 27.76
C PHE A 60 -19.89 -9.42 29.24
N VAL A 61 -20.08 -10.71 29.51
CA VAL A 61 -20.36 -11.21 30.88
C VAL A 61 -19.09 -11.55 31.64
N LEU A 62 -18.04 -12.00 30.92
CA LEU A 62 -16.80 -12.55 31.49
C LEU A 62 -15.64 -11.56 31.53
N VAL A 63 -15.88 -10.25 31.37
CA VAL A 63 -14.84 -9.21 31.27
C VAL A 63 -13.79 -9.24 32.38
N GLN A 64 -14.20 -9.64 33.60
CA GLN A 64 -13.29 -9.71 34.76
C GLN A 64 -12.58 -11.06 34.92
N HIS A 65 -12.90 -12.05 34.10
CA HIS A 65 -12.33 -13.39 34.24
C HIS A 65 -11.02 -13.54 33.41
N ARG A 66 -10.07 -14.32 33.95
CA ARG A 66 -8.77 -14.57 33.29
C ARG A 66 -8.88 -15.21 31.86
N TRP A 67 -10.03 -15.80 31.54
CA TRP A 67 -10.31 -16.37 30.20
C TRP A 67 -10.77 -15.35 29.17
N SER A 68 -11.10 -14.11 29.58
CA SER A 68 -11.57 -13.06 28.68
C SER A 68 -10.54 -12.68 27.58
N VAL A 69 -9.25 -12.69 27.93
CA VAL A 69 -8.17 -12.40 26.97
C VAL A 69 -8.07 -13.48 25.91
N GLY A 70 -8.18 -14.76 26.29
CA GLY A 70 -8.16 -15.88 25.35
C GLY A 70 -9.35 -15.83 24.39
N LEU A 71 -10.56 -15.60 24.91
CA LEU A 71 -11.77 -15.43 24.10
C LEU A 71 -11.64 -14.25 23.13
N LEU A 72 -11.11 -13.13 23.59
CA LEU A 72 -10.86 -11.96 22.73
C LEU A 72 -9.89 -12.28 21.61
N MET A 73 -8.80 -13.00 21.88
CA MET A 73 -7.84 -13.40 20.86
C MET A 73 -8.48 -14.31 19.81
N VAL A 74 -9.28 -15.30 20.21
CA VAL A 74 -9.96 -16.23 19.29
C VAL A 74 -11.03 -15.49 18.47
N ALA A 75 -11.81 -14.60 19.10
CA ALA A 75 -12.79 -13.77 18.40
C ALA A 75 -12.10 -12.86 17.35
N THR A 76 -11.01 -12.20 17.75
CA THR A 76 -10.19 -11.38 16.83
C THR A 76 -9.65 -12.21 15.67
N PHE A 77 -9.12 -13.41 15.95
CA PHE A 77 -8.68 -14.35 14.91
C PHE A 77 -9.80 -14.64 13.91
N CYS A 78 -10.98 -15.02 14.39
CA CYS A 78 -12.12 -15.36 13.51
C CYS A 78 -12.59 -14.16 12.67
N LEU A 79 -12.74 -12.98 13.31
CA LEU A 79 -13.19 -11.78 12.61
C LEU A 79 -12.20 -11.32 11.54
N VAL A 80 -10.91 -11.41 11.83
CA VAL A 80 -9.86 -11.05 10.86
C VAL A 80 -9.74 -12.09 9.77
N ALA A 81 -9.93 -13.38 10.06
CA ALA A 81 -9.99 -14.42 9.03
C ALA A 81 -11.17 -14.20 8.07
N ALA A 82 -12.35 -13.83 8.59
CA ALA A 82 -13.48 -13.44 7.78
C ALA A 82 -13.20 -12.21 6.92
N HIS A 83 -12.63 -11.16 7.52
CA HIS A 83 -12.23 -9.94 6.82
C HIS A 83 -11.23 -10.23 5.69
N ALA A 84 -10.15 -10.97 5.99
CA ALA A 84 -9.16 -11.35 4.99
C ALA A 84 -9.78 -12.16 3.85
N ARG A 85 -10.70 -13.07 4.16
CA ARG A 85 -11.42 -13.86 3.16
C ARG A 85 -12.32 -13.02 2.28
N LEU A 86 -13.03 -12.06 2.85
CA LEU A 86 -13.87 -11.13 2.09
C LEU A 86 -13.04 -10.18 1.23
N ALA A 87 -11.96 -9.65 1.78
CA ALA A 87 -11.06 -8.73 1.08
C ALA A 87 -10.31 -9.38 -0.08
N THR A 88 -9.99 -10.69 0.02
CA THR A 88 -9.24 -11.41 -1.01
C THR A 88 -10.10 -12.29 -1.90
N GLY A 89 -11.34 -12.62 -1.46
CA GLY A 89 -12.24 -13.58 -2.13
C GLY A 89 -13.03 -13.04 -3.31
N GLY A 90 -13.02 -11.75 -3.57
CA GLY A 90 -13.44 -11.09 -4.81
C GLY A 90 -14.83 -11.40 -5.39
N ARG A 91 -15.82 -11.85 -4.59
CA ARG A 91 -17.16 -12.17 -5.09
C ARG A 91 -18.22 -11.18 -4.60
N SER A 92 -18.07 -9.90 -4.97
CA SER A 92 -19.19 -8.98 -4.86
C SER A 92 -20.11 -9.13 -6.11
N ALA A 93 -21.40 -8.85 -5.96
CA ALA A 93 -22.32 -8.79 -7.10
C ALA A 93 -21.89 -7.76 -8.17
N LEU A 94 -21.05 -6.77 -7.77
CA LEU A 94 -20.47 -5.78 -8.65
C LEU A 94 -19.08 -6.19 -9.17
N SER A 95 -18.61 -7.41 -8.90
CA SER A 95 -17.31 -7.86 -9.38
C SER A 95 -17.33 -8.05 -10.91
N LEU A 96 -16.21 -7.76 -11.53
CA LEU A 96 -16.02 -7.94 -12.97
C LEU A 96 -16.34 -9.39 -13.40
N ALA A 97 -15.86 -10.38 -12.61
CA ALA A 97 -16.07 -11.78 -12.86
C ALA A 97 -17.57 -12.21 -12.88
N ALA A 98 -18.43 -11.53 -12.10
CA ALA A 98 -19.86 -11.80 -12.07
C ALA A 98 -20.58 -11.34 -13.36
N HIS A 99 -19.99 -10.39 -14.07
CA HIS A 99 -20.57 -9.81 -15.29
C HIS A 99 -19.98 -10.36 -16.59
N MET A 100 -18.94 -11.18 -16.50
CA MET A 100 -18.32 -11.84 -17.65
C MET A 100 -18.97 -13.20 -17.93
N ALA A 101 -19.18 -13.52 -19.22
CA ALA A 101 -19.69 -14.82 -19.64
C ALA A 101 -18.60 -15.90 -19.62
N ARG A 102 -17.35 -15.50 -19.87
CA ARG A 102 -16.18 -16.37 -19.94
C ARG A 102 -15.05 -15.80 -19.09
N PRO A 103 -14.13 -16.63 -18.58
CA PRO A 103 -12.96 -16.15 -17.82
C PRO A 103 -12.06 -15.19 -18.61
N MET A 104 -12.20 -15.17 -19.92
CA MET A 104 -11.48 -14.28 -20.84
C MET A 104 -12.43 -13.81 -21.94
N GLU A 105 -12.62 -12.52 -22.05
CA GLU A 105 -13.57 -11.90 -22.97
C GLU A 105 -13.07 -10.53 -23.45
N TYR A 106 -13.38 -10.22 -24.71
CA TYR A 106 -13.05 -8.91 -25.29
C TYR A 106 -14.18 -7.93 -25.02
N LEU A 107 -13.92 -6.92 -24.20
CA LEU A 107 -14.94 -6.07 -23.64
C LEU A 107 -14.63 -4.59 -23.81
N HIS A 108 -15.69 -3.76 -23.83
CA HIS A 108 -15.61 -2.32 -23.69
C HIS A 108 -15.88 -1.96 -22.22
N PHE A 109 -15.02 -1.19 -21.61
CA PHE A 109 -15.16 -0.79 -20.23
C PHE A 109 -14.71 0.65 -20.00
N VAL A 110 -15.20 1.22 -18.91
CA VAL A 110 -14.80 2.53 -18.41
C VAL A 110 -14.15 2.33 -17.06
N ALA A 111 -12.96 2.88 -16.91
CA ALA A 111 -12.21 2.76 -15.69
C ALA A 111 -11.53 4.08 -15.30
N VAL A 112 -11.39 4.30 -14.00
CA VAL A 112 -10.66 5.43 -13.42
C VAL A 112 -9.27 4.93 -12.99
N ALA A 113 -8.23 5.60 -13.45
CA ALA A 113 -6.86 5.27 -13.10
C ALA A 113 -6.63 5.56 -11.60
N THR A 114 -6.22 4.54 -10.85
CA THR A 114 -5.87 4.66 -9.43
C THR A 114 -4.37 4.90 -9.22
N GLU A 115 -3.59 4.78 -10.28
CA GLU A 115 -2.16 5.05 -10.34
C GLU A 115 -1.82 5.58 -11.73
N ASP A 116 -0.70 6.32 -11.84
CA ASP A 116 -0.18 6.73 -13.15
C ASP A 116 0.27 5.49 -13.94
N ALA A 117 0.07 5.54 -15.27
CA ALA A 117 0.61 4.49 -16.13
C ALA A 117 2.14 4.54 -16.14
N VAL A 118 2.78 3.42 -15.78
CA VAL A 118 4.24 3.29 -15.72
C VAL A 118 4.74 2.32 -16.78
N PRO A 119 5.90 2.57 -17.39
CA PRO A 119 6.47 1.65 -18.37
C PRO A 119 6.67 0.25 -17.76
N GLN A 120 6.24 -0.76 -18.51
CA GLN A 120 6.46 -2.15 -18.12
C GLN A 120 7.89 -2.54 -18.49
N PRO A 121 8.65 -3.20 -17.57
CA PRO A 121 9.95 -3.72 -17.93
C PRO A 121 9.81 -4.74 -19.08
N PRO A 122 10.66 -4.66 -20.11
CA PRO A 122 10.62 -5.58 -21.23
C PRO A 122 10.83 -7.02 -20.73
N ARG A 123 9.95 -7.90 -21.15
CA ARG A 123 10.13 -9.35 -21.00
C ARG A 123 10.43 -9.95 -22.37
N ALA A 124 11.26 -10.99 -22.41
CA ALA A 124 11.56 -11.69 -23.65
C ALA A 124 10.27 -12.05 -24.41
N GLY A 125 10.16 -11.60 -25.66
CA GLY A 125 9.00 -11.85 -26.52
C GLY A 125 7.76 -10.96 -26.29
N ARG A 126 7.84 -9.91 -25.46
CA ARG A 126 6.73 -8.94 -25.30
C ARG A 126 7.15 -7.54 -25.76
N ALA A 127 6.27 -6.89 -26.51
CA ALA A 127 6.42 -5.50 -26.90
C ALA A 127 6.48 -4.57 -25.68
N ASP A 128 7.18 -3.45 -25.82
CA ASP A 128 7.15 -2.37 -24.83
C ASP A 128 5.71 -1.91 -24.59
N GLY A 129 5.40 -1.56 -23.35
CA GLY A 129 4.06 -1.14 -22.97
C GLY A 129 4.06 -0.49 -21.60
N TRP A 130 2.87 -0.13 -21.14
CA TRP A 130 2.65 0.47 -19.83
C TRP A 130 1.74 -0.41 -19.00
N VAL A 131 1.82 -0.26 -17.69
CA VAL A 131 0.94 -0.91 -16.74
C VAL A 131 0.42 0.13 -15.76
N MET A 132 -0.87 0.01 -15.41
CA MET A 132 -1.50 0.80 -14.38
C MET A 132 -2.53 -0.04 -13.63
N MET A 133 -2.87 0.40 -12.41
CA MET A 133 -4.04 -0.07 -11.71
C MET A 133 -5.20 0.90 -11.97
N ALA A 134 -6.38 0.36 -12.16
CA ALA A 134 -7.59 1.14 -12.38
C ALA A 134 -8.78 0.52 -11.65
N ARG A 135 -9.79 1.33 -11.36
CA ARG A 135 -11.08 0.92 -10.85
C ARG A 135 -12.09 0.95 -11.98
N VAL A 136 -12.66 -0.19 -12.33
CA VAL A 136 -13.70 -0.29 -13.36
C VAL A 136 -15.01 0.23 -12.78
N GLU A 137 -15.64 1.19 -13.46
CA GLU A 137 -16.95 1.75 -13.08
C GLU A 137 -18.08 1.20 -13.93
N GLY A 138 -17.78 0.82 -15.15
CA GLY A 138 -18.79 0.33 -16.09
C GLY A 138 -18.21 -0.62 -17.12
N LEU A 139 -19.02 -1.63 -17.45
CA LEU A 139 -18.74 -2.62 -18.47
C LEU A 139 -19.86 -2.58 -19.50
N ASN A 140 -19.51 -2.47 -20.77
CA ASN A 140 -20.48 -2.59 -21.87
C ASN A 140 -20.47 -4.03 -22.39
N ARG A 141 -21.62 -4.65 -22.30
CA ARG A 141 -21.87 -5.96 -22.88
C ARG A 141 -23.15 -5.92 -23.70
N ASP A 142 -23.09 -6.36 -24.92
CA ASP A 142 -24.24 -6.42 -25.85
C ASP A 142 -24.96 -5.07 -26.03
N GLY A 143 -24.19 -3.97 -26.01
CA GLY A 143 -24.70 -2.60 -26.12
C GLY A 143 -25.23 -2.00 -24.81
N GLN A 144 -25.32 -2.78 -23.73
CA GLN A 144 -25.80 -2.32 -22.42
C GLN A 144 -24.64 -2.05 -21.45
N TRP A 145 -24.65 -0.86 -20.86
CA TRP A 145 -23.71 -0.52 -19.79
C TRP A 145 -24.20 -1.05 -18.45
N ARG A 146 -23.36 -1.86 -17.81
CA ARG A 146 -23.58 -2.39 -16.45
C ARG A 146 -22.59 -1.75 -15.50
N ARG A 147 -23.07 -1.35 -14.33
CA ARG A 147 -22.20 -0.82 -13.26
C ARG A 147 -21.38 -1.96 -12.67
N VAL A 148 -20.08 -1.74 -12.62
CA VAL A 148 -19.10 -2.67 -12.02
C VAL A 148 -18.28 -1.83 -11.05
N ASP A 149 -17.84 -2.42 -9.96
CA ASP A 149 -16.91 -1.81 -9.02
C ASP A 149 -15.86 -2.84 -8.66
N ASP A 150 -14.80 -2.86 -9.43
CA ASP A 150 -13.72 -3.82 -9.24
C ASP A 150 -12.36 -3.22 -9.61
N ARG A 151 -11.30 -3.79 -9.08
CA ARG A 151 -9.93 -3.41 -9.42
C ARG A 151 -9.46 -4.21 -10.63
N LEU A 152 -8.82 -3.51 -11.55
CA LEU A 152 -8.33 -4.07 -12.79
C LEU A 152 -6.90 -3.61 -13.03
N ARG A 153 -6.01 -4.57 -13.23
CA ARG A 153 -4.67 -4.30 -13.72
C ARG A 153 -4.71 -4.19 -15.23
N ILE A 154 -4.38 -3.03 -15.76
CA ILE A 154 -4.42 -2.74 -17.19
C ILE A 154 -3.00 -2.75 -17.75
N VAL A 155 -2.78 -3.59 -18.75
CA VAL A 155 -1.55 -3.66 -19.53
C VAL A 155 -1.82 -3.03 -20.88
N ILE A 156 -1.23 -1.87 -21.13
CA ILE A 156 -1.33 -1.14 -22.39
C ILE A 156 -0.18 -1.60 -23.29
N ARG A 157 -0.50 -2.13 -24.46
CA ARG A 157 0.46 -2.62 -25.46
C ARG A 157 0.64 -1.61 -26.57
N GLY A 158 1.85 -1.57 -27.14
CA GLY A 158 2.18 -0.70 -28.25
C GLY A 158 3.03 0.50 -27.83
N GLY A 159 3.30 1.38 -28.77
CA GLY A 159 4.02 2.64 -28.56
C GLY A 159 3.25 3.65 -27.70
N ALA A 160 3.70 4.89 -27.66
CA ALA A 160 2.91 5.95 -27.04
C ALA A 160 1.50 6.00 -27.68
N PRO A 161 0.43 6.21 -26.88
CA PRO A 161 -0.92 6.34 -27.43
C PRO A 161 -0.96 7.39 -28.54
N ALA A 162 -1.83 7.19 -29.53
CA ALA A 162 -1.96 8.09 -30.69
C ALA A 162 -2.13 9.58 -30.30
N HIS A 163 -2.66 9.84 -29.12
CA HIS A 163 -2.85 11.19 -28.55
C HIS A 163 -1.67 11.65 -27.66
N GLY A 164 -0.56 10.91 -27.59
CA GLY A 164 0.63 11.25 -26.80
C GLY A 164 0.41 11.32 -25.28
N ARG A 165 -0.80 11.02 -24.79
CA ARG A 165 -1.17 11.13 -23.37
C ARG A 165 -1.37 9.76 -22.76
N LEU A 166 -0.63 9.47 -21.70
CA LEU A 166 -0.81 8.28 -20.88
C LEU A 166 -1.79 8.54 -19.75
N PRO A 167 -2.56 7.53 -19.31
CA PRO A 167 -3.46 7.66 -18.18
C PRO A 167 -2.73 8.08 -16.91
N ARG A 168 -3.31 9.09 -16.21
CA ARG A 168 -2.83 9.60 -14.92
C ARG A 168 -3.85 9.33 -13.82
N TYR A 169 -3.42 9.40 -12.58
CA TYR A 169 -4.29 9.25 -11.40
C TYR A 169 -5.54 10.13 -11.48
N GLY A 170 -6.71 9.53 -11.23
CA GLY A 170 -7.99 10.22 -11.21
C GLY A 170 -8.62 10.47 -12.58
N GLU A 171 -7.93 10.14 -13.66
CA GLU A 171 -8.48 10.26 -15.01
C GLU A 171 -9.36 9.05 -15.34
N ARG A 172 -10.47 9.34 -16.01
CA ARG A 172 -11.44 8.36 -16.48
C ARG A 172 -11.23 8.09 -17.95
N TRP A 173 -11.07 6.83 -18.26
CA TRP A 173 -10.77 6.38 -19.62
C TRP A 173 -11.77 5.33 -20.06
N ARG A 174 -12.21 5.45 -21.32
CA ARG A 174 -12.93 4.38 -22.03
C ARG A 174 -11.93 3.54 -22.77
N MET A 175 -12.01 2.25 -22.59
CA MET A 175 -11.03 1.30 -23.10
C MET A 175 -11.73 0.11 -23.74
N ARG A 176 -11.05 -0.49 -24.72
CA ARG A 176 -11.49 -1.72 -25.35
C ARG A 176 -10.35 -2.70 -25.37
N GLY A 177 -10.55 -3.88 -24.80
CA GLY A 177 -9.48 -4.85 -24.71
C GLY A 177 -9.90 -6.20 -24.19
N LEU A 178 -8.94 -7.10 -24.14
CA LEU A 178 -9.11 -8.46 -23.63
C LEU A 178 -9.03 -8.45 -22.11
N VAL A 179 -10.16 -8.70 -21.47
CA VAL A 179 -10.28 -8.77 -20.01
C VAL A 179 -10.20 -10.23 -19.57
N ARG A 180 -9.42 -10.48 -18.54
CA ARG A 180 -9.26 -11.77 -17.88
C ARG A 180 -9.62 -11.62 -16.41
N ALA A 181 -10.62 -12.37 -15.96
CA ALA A 181 -11.02 -12.36 -14.57
C ALA A 181 -10.32 -13.46 -13.78
N ASN A 182 -10.02 -13.17 -12.51
CA ASN A 182 -9.49 -14.13 -11.55
C ASN A 182 -8.19 -14.83 -12.02
N VAL A 183 -7.30 -14.11 -12.67
CA VAL A 183 -5.99 -14.64 -13.07
C VAL A 183 -5.17 -14.92 -11.80
N PRO A 184 -4.74 -16.16 -11.55
CA PRO A 184 -3.94 -16.46 -10.39
C PRO A 184 -2.59 -15.76 -10.50
N ARG A 185 -2.31 -14.87 -9.57
CA ARG A 185 -1.06 -14.13 -9.50
C ARG A 185 -0.36 -14.40 -8.18
N ARG A 186 0.89 -14.79 -8.27
CA ARG A 186 1.72 -14.97 -7.09
C ARG A 186 2.12 -13.60 -6.51
N THR A 187 1.65 -13.35 -5.29
CA THR A 187 1.98 -12.15 -4.52
C THR A 187 2.76 -12.62 -3.29
N GLY A 188 4.09 -12.63 -3.41
CA GLY A 188 4.93 -13.17 -2.36
C GLY A 188 4.68 -14.67 -2.09
N LEU A 189 4.20 -14.97 -0.88
CA LEU A 189 3.89 -16.34 -0.44
C LEU A 189 2.53 -16.85 -0.90
N PHE A 190 1.61 -15.94 -1.26
CA PHE A 190 0.26 -16.31 -1.63
C PHE A 190 0.03 -16.21 -3.15
N THR A 191 -0.95 -16.95 -3.64
CA THR A 191 -1.49 -16.78 -4.98
C THR A 191 -2.88 -16.22 -4.85
N LEU A 192 -3.06 -14.97 -5.27
CA LEU A 192 -4.33 -14.25 -5.19
C LEU A 192 -4.93 -14.09 -6.59
N PRO A 193 -6.27 -14.13 -6.72
CA PRO A 193 -6.91 -13.81 -7.98
C PRO A 193 -6.78 -12.30 -8.25
N GLU A 194 -6.36 -11.95 -9.45
CA GLU A 194 -6.27 -10.57 -9.93
C GLU A 194 -7.00 -10.47 -11.27
N ASN A 195 -7.73 -9.39 -11.49
CA ASN A 195 -8.30 -9.13 -12.80
C ASN A 195 -7.27 -8.38 -13.64
N GLU A 196 -7.11 -8.80 -14.90
CA GLU A 196 -6.16 -8.21 -15.84
C GLU A 196 -6.87 -7.84 -17.14
N ALA A 197 -6.58 -6.66 -17.67
CA ALA A 197 -6.96 -6.28 -19.03
C ALA A 197 -5.73 -6.02 -19.88
N ILE A 198 -5.79 -6.42 -21.13
CA ILE A 198 -4.80 -6.12 -22.14
C ILE A 198 -5.47 -5.23 -23.16
N VAL A 199 -4.96 -4.00 -23.30
CA VAL A 199 -5.52 -2.95 -24.15
C VAL A 199 -4.43 -2.47 -25.09
N ASP A 200 -4.75 -2.29 -26.36
CA ASP A 200 -3.83 -1.68 -27.31
C ASP A 200 -3.87 -0.15 -27.18
N SER A 201 -2.74 0.52 -27.37
CA SER A 201 -2.59 1.97 -27.10
C SER A 201 -3.48 2.87 -27.98
N ASP A 202 -3.95 2.37 -29.12
CA ASP A 202 -4.89 3.03 -30.02
C ASP A 202 -6.35 2.97 -29.56
N ARG A 203 -6.63 2.10 -28.57
CA ARG A 203 -7.99 1.82 -28.06
C ARG A 203 -8.28 2.45 -26.71
N LEU A 204 -7.56 3.50 -26.38
CA LEU A 204 -7.73 4.33 -25.20
C LEU A 204 -8.39 5.64 -25.61
N THR A 205 -9.50 5.97 -24.98
CA THR A 205 -10.17 7.26 -25.19
C THR A 205 -10.33 7.95 -23.85
N PHE A 206 -9.76 9.14 -23.72
CA PHE A 206 -9.95 9.97 -22.53
C PHE A 206 -11.42 10.41 -22.43
N VAL A 207 -11.99 10.39 -21.25
CA VAL A 207 -13.38 10.76 -20.99
C VAL A 207 -13.43 12.04 -20.17
N ASP A 208 -12.96 11.98 -18.94
CA ASP A 208 -12.92 13.10 -18.02
C ASP A 208 -11.79 12.91 -16.98
N ASP A 209 -11.59 13.91 -16.12
CA ASP A 209 -10.67 13.88 -15.00
C ASP A 209 -11.38 14.21 -13.68
N GLY A 210 -10.62 14.29 -12.57
CA GLY A 210 -11.15 14.71 -11.26
C GLY A 210 -11.94 13.64 -10.51
N ARG A 211 -11.87 12.36 -10.91
CA ARG A 211 -12.56 11.24 -10.23
C ARG A 211 -11.80 10.67 -9.04
N GLY A 212 -10.57 11.11 -8.81
CA GLY A 212 -9.74 10.68 -7.69
C GLY A 212 -9.97 11.48 -6.41
N ASN A 213 -9.28 11.06 -5.34
CA ASN A 213 -9.21 11.86 -4.12
C ASN A 213 -8.43 13.16 -4.41
N PRO A 214 -8.99 14.35 -4.12
CA PRO A 214 -8.35 15.63 -4.49
C PRO A 214 -6.99 15.84 -3.83
N LEU A 215 -6.78 15.34 -2.60
CA LEU A 215 -5.49 15.40 -1.92
C LEU A 215 -4.45 14.55 -2.66
N VAL A 216 -4.80 13.32 -3.03
CA VAL A 216 -3.90 12.44 -3.78
C VAL A 216 -3.61 13.01 -5.17
N ALA A 217 -4.61 13.54 -5.86
CA ALA A 217 -4.44 14.20 -7.16
C ALA A 217 -3.49 15.40 -7.07
N TRP A 218 -3.62 16.21 -6.02
CA TRP A 218 -2.71 17.31 -5.75
C TRP A 218 -1.27 16.80 -5.48
N CYS A 219 -1.08 15.76 -4.66
CA CYS A 219 0.22 15.15 -4.41
C CYS A 219 0.86 14.62 -5.70
N MET A 220 0.07 13.97 -6.57
CA MET A 220 0.58 13.48 -7.85
C MET A 220 0.97 14.63 -8.79
N LYS A 221 0.22 15.75 -8.78
CA LYS A 221 0.59 16.95 -9.52
C LYS A 221 1.92 17.54 -9.00
N GLN A 222 2.11 17.60 -7.67
CA GLN A 222 3.39 18.04 -7.07
C GLN A 222 4.51 17.07 -7.44
N ARG A 223 4.26 15.77 -7.46
CA ARG A 223 5.22 14.75 -7.88
C ARG A 223 5.71 15.00 -9.31
N HIS A 224 4.79 15.31 -10.23
CA HIS A 224 5.17 15.65 -11.61
C HIS A 224 5.97 16.95 -11.70
N ALA A 225 5.55 17.99 -10.97
CA ALA A 225 6.29 19.26 -10.90
C ALA A 225 7.72 19.07 -10.36
N CYS A 226 7.87 18.30 -9.27
CA CYS A 226 9.19 17.97 -8.74
C CYS A 226 10.04 17.20 -9.77
N ARG A 227 9.45 16.25 -10.51
CA ARG A 227 10.14 15.54 -11.58
C ARG A 227 10.69 16.47 -12.66
N GLU A 228 9.89 17.46 -13.06
CA GLU A 228 10.32 18.47 -14.06
C GLU A 228 11.45 19.33 -13.50
N ILE A 229 11.33 19.80 -12.25
CA ILE A 229 12.36 20.60 -11.58
C ILE A 229 13.68 19.82 -11.49
N LEU A 230 13.63 18.56 -11.03
CA LEU A 230 14.81 17.70 -10.94
C LEU A 230 15.44 17.34 -12.29
N GLY A 231 14.70 17.53 -13.38
CA GLY A 231 15.21 17.32 -14.74
C GLY A 231 15.86 18.55 -15.36
N ARG A 232 15.71 19.76 -14.76
CA ARG A 232 16.27 21.00 -15.31
C ARG A 232 17.79 20.98 -15.24
N GLY A 233 18.45 21.36 -16.34
CA GLY A 233 19.91 21.32 -16.47
C GLY A 233 20.48 19.92 -16.70
N LEU A 234 19.62 18.91 -16.82
CA LEU A 234 19.99 17.52 -17.16
C LEU A 234 19.34 17.06 -18.48
N GLU A 235 18.92 18.00 -19.32
CA GLU A 235 18.24 17.71 -20.59
C GLU A 235 19.14 16.91 -21.52
N ASP A 236 20.44 17.26 -21.60
CA ASP A 236 21.43 16.60 -22.41
C ASP A 236 21.98 15.30 -21.80
N PHE A 237 21.60 14.99 -20.56
CA PHE A 237 22.09 13.84 -19.81
C PHE A 237 20.93 12.94 -19.33
N PRO A 238 20.24 12.21 -20.24
CA PRO A 238 19.04 11.45 -19.92
C PRO A 238 19.27 10.36 -18.87
N ASP A 239 20.47 9.76 -18.85
CA ASP A 239 20.83 8.72 -17.88
C ASP A 239 20.95 9.28 -16.46
N GLN A 240 21.65 10.39 -16.29
CA GLN A 240 21.79 11.06 -14.99
C GLN A 240 20.45 11.59 -14.51
N ARG A 241 19.65 12.17 -15.39
CA ARG A 241 18.29 12.60 -15.11
C ARG A 241 17.43 11.46 -14.59
N GLY A 242 17.45 10.30 -15.24
CA GLY A 242 16.74 9.10 -14.82
C GLY A 242 17.19 8.60 -13.44
N VAL A 243 18.48 8.64 -13.16
CA VAL A 243 19.04 8.28 -11.83
C VAL A 243 18.54 9.23 -10.75
N VAL A 244 18.66 10.55 -10.93
CA VAL A 244 18.23 11.55 -9.93
C VAL A 244 16.73 11.43 -9.65
N GLN A 245 15.90 11.33 -10.70
CA GLN A 245 14.45 11.20 -10.57
C GLN A 245 14.04 9.89 -9.90
N SER A 246 14.74 8.79 -10.16
CA SER A 246 14.44 7.51 -9.50
C SER A 246 14.89 7.46 -8.05
N LEU A 247 16.04 8.03 -7.71
CA LEU A 247 16.52 8.09 -6.32
C LEU A 247 15.65 8.96 -5.43
N LEU A 248 15.26 10.16 -5.89
CA LEU A 248 14.56 11.13 -5.07
C LEU A 248 13.04 10.95 -5.04
N MET A 249 12.45 10.52 -6.18
CA MET A 249 11.01 10.44 -6.33
C MET A 249 10.49 9.01 -6.63
N GLY A 250 11.38 8.03 -6.70
CA GLY A 250 11.01 6.63 -6.96
C GLY A 250 10.55 6.34 -8.37
N TYR A 251 10.88 7.18 -9.36
CA TYR A 251 10.56 6.97 -10.78
C TYR A 251 11.45 5.91 -11.42
N ARG A 252 11.33 4.66 -10.99
CA ARG A 252 12.13 3.53 -11.50
C ARG A 252 11.99 3.31 -13.02
N ALA A 253 10.93 3.79 -13.61
CA ALA A 253 10.66 3.65 -15.04
C ALA A 253 11.62 4.47 -15.89
N ASP A 254 12.11 5.59 -15.35
CA ASP A 254 13.02 6.49 -16.03
C ASP A 254 14.49 6.05 -15.94
N LEU A 255 14.78 5.01 -15.14
CA LEU A 255 16.12 4.46 -15.01
C LEU A 255 16.53 3.73 -16.31
N PRO A 256 17.71 4.07 -16.90
CA PRO A 256 18.23 3.41 -18.08
C PRO A 256 18.28 1.89 -17.93
N ARG A 257 17.92 1.17 -18.99
CA ARG A 257 17.85 -0.30 -18.98
C ARG A 257 19.18 -0.97 -18.64
N ALA A 258 20.29 -0.43 -19.15
CA ALA A 258 21.63 -0.94 -18.86
C ALA A 258 21.94 -0.81 -17.38
N LEU A 259 21.80 0.40 -16.83
CA LEU A 259 22.05 0.69 -15.43
C LEU A 259 21.17 -0.16 -14.49
N ARG A 260 19.89 -0.34 -14.85
CA ARG A 260 18.96 -1.20 -14.09
C ARG A 260 19.40 -2.66 -14.07
N ARG A 261 20.00 -3.18 -15.15
CA ARG A 261 20.55 -4.54 -15.20
C ARG A 261 21.77 -4.67 -14.29
N ASP A 262 22.67 -3.68 -14.33
CA ASP A 262 23.89 -3.67 -13.54
C ASP A 262 23.57 -3.62 -12.05
N PHE A 263 22.65 -2.74 -11.63
CA PHE A 263 22.18 -2.68 -10.27
C PHE A 263 21.36 -3.91 -9.83
N ALA A 264 20.69 -4.58 -10.78
CA ALA A 264 20.02 -5.85 -10.50
C ALA A 264 21.01 -7.00 -10.30
N ALA A 265 22.09 -7.03 -11.08
CA ALA A 265 23.16 -8.02 -10.98
C ALA A 265 23.91 -7.90 -9.63
N THR A 266 24.09 -6.69 -9.11
CA THR A 266 24.70 -6.43 -7.80
C THR A 266 23.71 -6.54 -6.63
N GLY A 267 22.41 -6.79 -6.89
CA GLY A 267 21.38 -6.83 -5.85
C GLY A 267 20.98 -5.47 -5.28
N THR A 268 21.54 -4.37 -5.78
CA THR A 268 21.37 -3.01 -5.24
C THR A 268 20.23 -2.20 -5.89
N VAL A 269 19.46 -2.80 -6.80
CA VAL A 269 18.31 -2.15 -7.47
C VAL A 269 17.26 -1.57 -6.50
N HIS A 270 17.23 -2.06 -5.27
CA HIS A 270 16.33 -1.56 -4.22
C HIS A 270 16.61 -0.11 -3.79
N ILE A 271 17.81 0.42 -4.04
CA ILE A 271 18.19 1.82 -3.74
C ILE A 271 17.28 2.80 -4.50
N PHE A 272 16.87 2.45 -5.73
CA PHE A 272 15.96 3.26 -6.54
C PHE A 272 14.47 3.14 -6.15
N ALA A 273 14.17 2.37 -5.12
CA ALA A 273 12.86 2.35 -4.50
C ALA A 273 12.83 3.32 -3.34
N ILE A 274 11.77 4.10 -3.20
CA ILE A 274 11.55 4.79 -1.94
C ILE A 274 11.46 3.74 -0.83
N SER A 275 12.47 3.75 0.02
CA SER A 275 12.63 2.76 1.11
C SER A 275 12.27 3.36 2.45
N GLY A 276 12.23 2.51 3.48
CA GLY A 276 12.06 2.97 4.85
C GLY A 276 13.15 3.96 5.29
N ALA A 277 14.39 3.81 4.77
CA ALA A 277 15.48 4.74 5.06
C ALA A 277 15.20 6.16 4.56
N HIS A 278 14.59 6.33 3.39
CA HIS A 278 14.20 7.66 2.88
C HIS A 278 13.15 8.30 3.80
N VAL A 279 12.14 7.54 4.22
CA VAL A 279 11.13 8.02 5.18
C VAL A 279 11.78 8.38 6.52
N GLY A 280 12.71 7.54 7.01
CA GLY A 280 13.48 7.81 8.23
C GLY A 280 14.30 9.09 8.13
N MET A 281 15.03 9.28 7.04
CA MET A 281 15.85 10.49 6.81
C MET A 281 14.99 11.77 6.80
N VAL A 282 13.85 11.73 6.09
CA VAL A 282 12.89 12.85 6.06
C VAL A 282 12.31 13.10 7.46
N THR A 283 11.99 12.03 8.19
CA THR A 283 11.51 12.15 9.58
C THR A 283 12.54 12.85 10.47
N VAL A 284 13.81 12.44 10.42
CA VAL A 284 14.91 13.06 11.19
C VAL A 284 15.11 14.53 10.78
N LEU A 285 15.03 14.85 9.49
CA LEU A 285 15.14 16.23 9.01
C LEU A 285 14.00 17.11 9.56
N ILE A 286 12.75 16.64 9.50
CA ILE A 286 11.60 17.39 10.04
C ILE A 286 11.76 17.56 11.55
N ILE A 287 12.11 16.50 12.29
CA ILE A 287 12.35 16.57 13.74
C ILE A 287 13.45 17.58 14.06
N GLY A 288 14.57 17.54 13.33
CA GLY A 288 15.67 18.50 13.51
C GLY A 288 15.22 19.95 13.31
N THR A 289 14.40 20.19 12.29
CA THR A 289 13.82 21.53 12.03
C THR A 289 12.89 21.98 13.16
N LEU A 290 11.95 21.11 13.59
CA LEU A 290 11.02 21.43 14.68
C LEU A 290 11.76 21.70 16.00
N ARG A 291 12.83 20.94 16.26
CA ARG A 291 13.70 21.16 17.42
C ARG A 291 14.46 22.48 17.33
N ALA A 292 15.02 22.81 16.16
CA ALA A 292 15.70 24.09 15.93
C ALA A 292 14.77 25.28 16.13
N MET A 293 13.46 25.11 15.88
CA MET A 293 12.42 26.10 16.17
C MET A 293 12.01 26.15 17.65
N GLY A 294 12.59 25.31 18.52
CA GLY A 294 12.28 25.27 19.95
C GLY A 294 10.94 24.65 20.32
N LEU A 295 10.32 23.90 19.40
CA LEU A 295 9.02 23.26 19.66
C LEU A 295 9.20 22.06 20.61
N PRO A 296 8.38 21.92 21.67
CA PRO A 296 8.44 20.77 22.57
C PRO A 296 7.99 19.48 21.87
N LEU A 297 8.55 18.34 22.30
CA LEU A 297 8.33 17.01 21.71
C LEU A 297 6.85 16.65 21.55
N THR A 298 6.00 17.09 22.47
CA THR A 298 4.55 16.82 22.46
C THR A 298 3.84 17.46 21.26
N TRP A 299 4.42 18.52 20.66
CA TRP A 299 3.83 19.20 19.51
C TRP A 299 4.39 18.71 18.17
N TRP A 300 5.40 17.83 18.17
CA TRP A 300 5.99 17.37 16.92
C TRP A 300 5.01 16.52 16.09
N PHE A 301 4.22 15.67 16.75
CA PHE A 301 3.29 14.77 16.06
C PHE A 301 2.29 15.49 15.15
N PRO A 302 1.57 16.55 15.59
CA PRO A 302 0.61 17.26 14.73
C PRO A 302 1.23 17.89 13.48
N PHE A 303 2.50 18.30 13.54
CA PHE A 303 3.21 18.88 12.39
C PHE A 303 3.86 17.81 11.52
N LEU A 304 4.49 16.81 12.14
CA LEU A 304 5.22 15.79 11.42
C LEU A 304 4.27 14.81 10.72
N ALA A 305 3.16 14.44 11.34
CA ALA A 305 2.24 13.45 10.79
C ALA A 305 1.70 13.86 9.40
N PRO A 306 1.13 15.05 9.20
CA PRO A 306 0.64 15.44 7.88
C PRO A 306 1.78 15.56 6.86
N LEU A 307 2.95 16.09 7.24
CA LEU A 307 4.09 16.24 6.33
C LEU A 307 4.61 14.86 5.87
N LEU A 308 4.71 13.89 6.78
CA LEU A 308 5.19 12.55 6.46
C LEU A 308 4.21 11.78 5.58
N VAL A 309 2.91 11.90 5.84
CA VAL A 309 1.85 11.34 4.98
C VAL A 309 1.90 11.97 3.59
N LEU A 310 2.00 13.29 3.54
CA LEU A 310 2.09 14.03 2.28
C LEU A 310 3.32 13.60 1.46
N TYR A 311 4.49 13.53 2.10
CA TYR A 311 5.71 13.01 1.48
C TYR A 311 5.51 11.60 0.92
N THR A 312 4.93 10.70 1.72
CA THR A 312 4.71 9.30 1.31
C THR A 312 3.80 9.20 0.09
N ILE A 313 2.72 9.98 0.04
CA ILE A 313 1.82 10.00 -1.12
C ILE A 313 2.50 10.63 -2.33
N THR A 314 3.20 11.76 -2.16
CA THR A 314 3.89 12.47 -3.24
C THR A 314 4.99 11.61 -3.88
N THR A 315 5.67 10.77 -3.10
CA THR A 315 6.67 9.83 -3.63
C THR A 315 6.07 8.57 -4.28
N GLY A 316 4.74 8.48 -4.38
CA GLY A 316 4.02 7.42 -5.08
C GLY A 316 3.59 6.27 -4.19
N ALA A 317 3.52 6.47 -2.88
CA ALA A 317 2.95 5.54 -1.90
C ALA A 317 3.48 4.09 -2.03
N ALA A 318 4.80 3.94 -2.28
CA ALA A 318 5.41 2.61 -2.33
C ALA A 318 5.11 1.85 -1.02
N THR A 319 4.84 0.54 -1.12
CA THR A 319 4.44 -0.28 0.04
C THR A 319 5.46 -0.23 1.17
N SER A 320 6.76 -0.17 0.87
CA SER A 320 7.84 0.04 1.84
C SER A 320 7.77 1.39 2.55
N ALA A 321 7.47 2.46 1.80
CA ALA A 321 7.34 3.81 2.35
C ALA A 321 6.08 3.94 3.23
N ILE A 322 4.96 3.34 2.82
CA ILE A 322 3.72 3.31 3.64
C ILE A 322 3.98 2.62 4.98
N ARG A 323 4.65 1.46 4.98
CA ARG A 323 4.98 0.75 6.23
C ARG A 323 5.85 1.59 7.14
N ALA A 324 6.92 2.19 6.60
CA ALA A 324 7.81 3.05 7.37
C ALA A 324 7.09 4.31 7.91
N CYS A 325 6.22 4.91 7.11
CA CYS A 325 5.38 6.03 7.55
C CYS A 325 4.49 5.63 8.73
N ILE A 326 3.78 4.51 8.65
CA ILE A 326 2.93 4.01 9.75
C ILE A 326 3.75 3.73 11.00
N MET A 327 4.92 3.09 10.87
CA MET A 327 5.82 2.82 12.00
C MET A 327 6.28 4.13 12.65
N ALA A 328 6.74 5.11 11.86
CA ALA A 328 7.18 6.41 12.34
C ALA A 328 6.05 7.18 13.04
N LEU A 329 4.86 7.20 12.45
CA LEU A 329 3.69 7.85 13.04
C LEU A 329 3.29 7.23 14.38
N LEU A 330 3.29 5.92 14.49
CA LEU A 330 2.97 5.23 15.75
C LEU A 330 4.04 5.45 16.82
N ALA A 331 5.33 5.48 16.43
CA ALA A 331 6.42 5.78 17.36
C ALA A 331 6.30 7.20 17.92
N LEU A 332 5.99 8.18 17.08
CA LEU A 332 5.88 9.59 17.45
C LEU A 332 4.53 9.95 18.10
N ALA A 333 3.50 9.13 17.89
CA ALA A 333 2.23 9.30 18.58
C ALA A 333 2.34 9.02 20.09
N ALA A 334 3.24 8.13 20.51
CA ALA A 334 3.38 7.77 21.92
C ALA A 334 3.75 8.96 22.83
N PRO A 335 4.77 9.78 22.52
CA PRO A 335 5.08 10.99 23.29
C PRO A 335 3.93 12.02 23.27
N PHE A 336 3.25 12.19 22.13
CA PHE A 336 2.10 13.10 22.01
C PHE A 336 0.98 12.71 22.99
N PHE A 337 0.71 11.42 23.15
CA PHE A 337 -0.26 10.89 24.13
C PHE A 337 0.36 10.69 25.52
N LYS A 338 1.53 11.26 25.82
CA LYS A 338 2.25 11.12 27.09
C LYS A 338 2.48 9.66 27.49
N ARG A 339 2.74 8.80 26.52
CA ARG A 339 3.04 7.37 26.72
C ARG A 339 4.49 7.10 26.30
N ARG A 340 5.13 6.14 26.98
CA ARG A 340 6.43 5.64 26.53
C ARG A 340 6.26 4.79 25.28
N SER A 341 7.06 5.04 24.26
CA SER A 341 7.16 4.16 23.11
C SER A 341 7.95 2.91 23.49
N ASP A 342 7.37 1.74 23.25
CA ASP A 342 8.08 0.47 23.27
C ASP A 342 8.22 -0.01 21.82
N ALA A 343 9.45 -0.20 21.36
CA ALA A 343 9.74 -0.53 19.95
C ALA A 343 8.99 -1.79 19.49
N ILE A 344 8.92 -2.81 20.34
CA ILE A 344 8.21 -4.06 20.03
C ILE A 344 6.70 -3.78 19.89
N SER A 345 6.10 -3.07 20.87
CA SER A 345 4.67 -2.75 20.81
C SER A 345 4.33 -1.88 19.61
N THR A 346 5.19 -0.94 19.24
CA THR A 346 5.03 -0.09 18.05
C THR A 346 5.10 -0.92 16.76
N LEU A 347 6.04 -1.86 16.69
CA LEU A 347 6.17 -2.77 15.55
C LEU A 347 4.91 -3.62 15.36
N PHE A 348 4.44 -4.24 16.43
CA PHE A 348 3.21 -5.05 16.37
C PHE A 348 1.97 -4.21 16.08
N ALA A 349 1.88 -2.98 16.61
CA ALA A 349 0.81 -2.05 16.27
C ALA A 349 0.81 -1.68 14.77
N ALA A 350 1.99 -1.45 14.20
CA ALA A 350 2.13 -1.18 12.77
C ALA A 350 1.68 -2.37 11.92
N ALA A 351 2.10 -3.59 12.29
CA ALA A 351 1.66 -4.82 11.63
C ALA A 351 0.14 -4.98 11.69
N LEU A 352 -0.46 -4.74 12.85
CA LEU A 352 -1.91 -4.78 13.06
C LEU A 352 -2.63 -3.82 12.12
N VAL A 353 -2.22 -2.54 12.11
CA VAL A 353 -2.84 -1.51 11.26
C VAL A 353 -2.73 -1.90 9.79
N ILE A 354 -1.55 -2.31 9.33
CA ILE A 354 -1.34 -2.67 7.93
C ILE A 354 -2.22 -3.87 7.53
N LEU A 355 -2.28 -4.92 8.35
CA LEU A 355 -3.04 -6.13 8.03
C LEU A 355 -4.56 -5.92 8.10
N LEU A 356 -5.04 -4.99 8.92
CA LEU A 356 -6.45 -4.61 8.93
C LEU A 356 -6.87 -3.91 7.63
N PHE A 357 -6.02 -3.06 7.06
CA PHE A 357 -6.33 -2.35 5.81
C PHE A 357 -5.96 -3.15 4.55
N ALA A 358 -4.91 -3.95 4.61
CA ALA A 358 -4.38 -4.68 3.47
C ALA A 358 -3.93 -6.11 3.86
N PRO A 359 -4.88 -7.05 4.06
CA PRO A 359 -4.56 -8.43 4.52
C PRO A 359 -3.58 -9.16 3.59
N ALA A 360 -3.63 -8.87 2.27
CA ALA A 360 -2.74 -9.47 1.28
C ALA A 360 -1.25 -9.16 1.50
N GLN A 361 -0.93 -8.09 2.25
CA GLN A 361 0.45 -7.72 2.58
C GLN A 361 1.16 -8.79 3.43
N LEU A 362 0.44 -9.63 4.16
CA LEU A 362 1.03 -10.72 4.94
C LEU A 362 1.87 -11.66 4.09
N GLY A 363 1.50 -11.89 2.83
CA GLY A 363 2.24 -12.72 1.89
C GLY A 363 3.38 -11.98 1.17
N ASP A 364 3.48 -10.67 1.30
CA ASP A 364 4.52 -9.89 0.65
C ASP A 364 5.88 -10.11 1.34
N LEU A 365 6.87 -10.56 0.57
CA LEU A 365 8.24 -10.74 1.07
C LEU A 365 8.81 -9.43 1.62
N GLY A 366 8.46 -8.30 1.03
CA GLY A 366 8.86 -6.98 1.53
C GLY A 366 8.27 -6.66 2.90
N PHE A 367 7.03 -7.11 3.19
CA PHE A 367 6.44 -7.00 4.52
C PHE A 367 7.25 -7.82 5.53
N LEU A 368 7.48 -9.09 5.25
CA LEU A 368 8.21 -9.98 6.15
C LEU A 368 9.64 -9.47 6.42
N LEU A 369 10.37 -9.08 5.37
CA LEU A 369 11.73 -8.55 5.50
C LEU A 369 11.77 -7.23 6.28
N SER A 370 10.81 -6.32 6.08
CA SER A 370 10.76 -5.05 6.82
C SER A 370 10.54 -5.27 8.32
N PHE A 371 9.63 -6.18 8.67
CA PHE A 371 9.32 -6.46 10.08
C PHE A 371 10.41 -7.26 10.77
N SER A 372 11.05 -8.24 10.09
CA SER A 372 12.17 -8.98 10.64
C SER A 372 13.41 -8.10 10.83
N ALA A 373 13.70 -7.19 9.90
CA ALA A 373 14.84 -6.27 10.02
C ALA A 373 14.71 -5.27 11.17
N VAL A 374 13.47 -4.91 11.57
CA VAL A 374 13.25 -4.00 12.73
C VAL A 374 13.18 -4.79 14.03
N ALA A 375 12.81 -6.08 13.98
CA ALA A 375 12.70 -6.94 15.15
C ALA A 375 14.06 -7.50 15.64
N GLY A 376 15.03 -7.66 14.73
CA GLY A 376 16.40 -8.16 15.00
C GLY A 376 17.37 -7.06 15.23
#